data_7de6215aedaea7f8acf13cc885121878
#
_entry.id   7de6215aedaea7f8acf13cc885121878
#
_cell.length_a   1.000
_cell.length_b   1.000
_cell.length_c   1.000
_cell.angle_alpha   90.00
_cell.angle_beta   90.00
_cell.angle_gamma   90.00
#
_symmetry.space_group_name_H-M   'P 1'
#
loop_
_entity.id
_entity.type
_entity.pdbx_description
1 polymer ?
#
loop_
_entity_poly.entity_id
_entity_poly.type
_entity_poly.pdbx_seq_one_letter_code
_entity_poly.pdbx_strand_id
1 'polypeptide(L)'
;MRTYRVTLRGRFADVPGAAGEHLRAVAHEHGVLAARHTSDGTVTYGAELRGLVFRHESRQGDDADDPGESAGAAAAHAVHAWAAAHGVTVTIDRTDTTCLDDITIRRRNRRAG
;
A
#
# COMPACT_ATOMS: atom_id res chain seq x y z
N MET A 1 -3.26 1.82 -20.69
CA MET A 1 -3.03 1.45 -19.28
C MET A 1 -2.33 2.57 -18.54
N ARG A 2 -2.74 2.79 -17.31
CA ARG A 2 -2.15 3.80 -16.43
C ARG A 2 -1.60 3.14 -15.18
N THR A 3 -0.50 3.66 -14.68
CA THR A 3 0.15 3.16 -13.46
C THR A 3 -0.27 4.02 -12.26
N TYR A 4 -0.75 3.36 -11.22
CA TYR A 4 -1.18 4.01 -9.98
C TYR A 4 -0.33 3.53 -8.82
N ARG A 5 0.08 4.47 -7.98
CA ARG A 5 0.69 4.20 -6.68
C ARG A 5 -0.30 4.50 -5.59
N VAL A 6 -0.51 3.54 -4.72
CA VAL A 6 -1.45 3.66 -3.60
C VAL A 6 -0.68 3.52 -2.29
N THR A 7 -0.90 4.46 -1.40
CA THR A 7 -0.40 4.38 -0.03
C THR A 7 -1.59 4.24 0.90
N LEU A 8 -1.66 3.12 1.60
CA LEU A 8 -2.67 2.87 2.61
C LEU A 8 -2.05 3.10 3.99
N ARG A 9 -2.73 3.88 4.81
CA ARG A 9 -2.38 4.06 6.22
C ARG A 9 -3.44 3.41 7.06
N GLY A 10 -3.02 2.59 7.98
CA GLY A 10 -3.94 1.84 8.81
C GLY A 10 -3.32 1.43 10.14
N ARG A 11 -3.98 0.51 10.79
CA ARG A 11 -3.56 0.00 12.10
C ARG A 11 -3.91 -1.47 12.24
N PHE A 12 -3.16 -2.13 13.09
CA PHE A 12 -3.48 -3.50 13.46
C PHE A 12 -4.72 -3.50 14.35
N ALA A 13 -5.72 -4.26 13.96
CA ALA A 13 -6.98 -4.39 14.72
C ALA A 13 -6.93 -5.59 15.66
N ASP A 14 -6.30 -6.69 15.25
CA ASP A 14 -6.12 -7.87 16.06
C ASP A 14 -4.79 -8.53 15.74
N VAL A 15 -3.98 -8.76 16.78
CA VAL A 15 -2.65 -9.37 16.66
C VAL A 15 -2.50 -10.45 17.73
N PRO A 16 -2.83 -11.72 17.41
CA PRO A 16 -2.58 -12.83 18.33
C PRO A 16 -1.10 -12.92 18.71
N GLY A 17 -0.81 -13.38 19.94
CA GLY A 17 0.53 -13.36 20.51
C GLY A 17 1.61 -13.95 19.62
N ALA A 18 1.39 -15.14 19.05
CA ALA A 18 2.36 -15.81 18.17
C ALA A 18 2.60 -15.02 16.88
N ALA A 19 1.54 -14.46 16.28
CA ALA A 19 1.65 -13.62 15.09
C ALA A 19 2.42 -12.33 15.41
N GLY A 20 2.15 -11.71 16.54
CA GLY A 20 2.85 -10.52 16.99
C GLY A 20 4.35 -10.75 17.20
N GLU A 21 4.72 -11.87 17.80
CA GLU A 21 6.12 -12.25 17.98
C GLU A 21 6.84 -12.40 16.65
N HIS A 22 6.20 -13.06 15.69
CA HIS A 22 6.76 -13.23 14.34
C HIS A 22 6.95 -11.88 13.64
N LEU A 23 5.95 -11.00 13.67
CA LEU A 23 6.02 -9.69 13.04
C LEU A 23 7.12 -8.81 13.66
N ARG A 24 7.32 -8.88 14.98
CA ARG A 24 8.42 -8.16 15.64
C ARG A 24 9.77 -8.71 15.22
N ALA A 25 9.88 -10.03 15.09
CA ALA A 25 11.14 -10.67 14.69
C ALA A 25 11.57 -10.27 13.27
N VAL A 26 10.62 -10.06 12.36
CA VAL A 26 10.90 -9.68 10.96
C VAL A 26 10.67 -8.19 10.68
N ALA A 27 10.47 -7.37 11.69
CA ALA A 27 10.18 -5.95 11.52
C ALA A 27 11.26 -5.21 10.72
N HIS A 28 12.51 -5.60 10.82
CA HIS A 28 13.61 -5.00 10.06
C HIS A 28 13.46 -5.21 8.54
N GLU A 29 12.79 -6.27 8.12
CA GLU A 29 12.49 -6.54 6.71
C GLU A 29 11.38 -5.63 6.19
N HIS A 30 10.60 -5.05 7.10
CA HIS A 30 9.48 -4.16 6.82
C HIS A 30 9.78 -2.72 7.25
N GLY A 31 11.06 -2.35 7.30
CA GLY A 31 11.48 -1.01 7.67
C GLY A 31 11.41 -0.02 6.53
N VAL A 32 11.67 1.26 6.84
CA VAL A 32 11.61 2.36 5.88
C VAL A 32 12.50 2.12 4.66
N LEU A 33 13.65 1.47 4.85
CA LEU A 33 14.58 1.18 3.74
C LEU A 33 14.02 0.15 2.74
N ALA A 34 13.06 -0.66 3.15
CA ALA A 34 12.38 -1.61 2.28
C ALA A 34 11.08 -1.04 1.70
N ALA A 35 10.70 0.18 2.08
CA ALA A 35 9.43 0.79 1.70
C ALA A 35 9.45 1.19 0.22
N ARG A 36 8.66 0.51 -0.60
CA ARG A 36 8.55 0.77 -2.05
C ARG A 36 7.11 0.51 -2.51
N HIS A 37 6.73 1.20 -3.58
CA HIS A 37 5.49 0.87 -4.28
C HIS A 37 5.80 -0.27 -5.27
N THR A 38 5.29 -1.46 -4.98
CA THR A 38 5.47 -2.66 -5.82
C THR A 38 4.14 -3.30 -6.13
N SER A 39 4.12 -4.20 -7.13
CA SER A 39 2.91 -4.94 -7.52
C SER A 39 2.42 -5.90 -6.43
N ASP A 40 3.33 -6.40 -5.61
CA ASP A 40 2.98 -7.26 -4.47
C ASP A 40 2.65 -6.45 -3.22
N GLY A 41 3.12 -5.20 -3.16
CA GLY A 41 2.97 -4.34 -2.01
C GLY A 41 4.05 -4.53 -0.97
N THR A 42 4.38 -3.46 -0.25
CA THR A 42 5.31 -3.50 0.87
C THR A 42 4.66 -2.90 2.11
N VAL A 43 4.88 -3.52 3.24
CA VAL A 43 4.34 -3.09 4.54
C VAL A 43 5.47 -2.56 5.40
N THR A 44 5.25 -1.41 6.03
CA THR A 44 6.15 -0.88 7.07
C THR A 44 5.38 -0.68 8.36
N TYR A 45 5.97 -1.06 9.48
CA TYR A 45 5.35 -0.93 10.81
C TYR A 45 6.43 -0.89 11.89
N GLY A 46 6.07 -0.38 13.05
CA GLY A 46 6.95 -0.37 14.22
C GLY A 46 6.76 -1.60 15.10
N ALA A 47 7.69 -1.82 16.02
CA ALA A 47 7.64 -2.95 16.96
C ALA A 47 6.42 -2.92 17.90
N GLU A 48 5.80 -1.76 18.07
CA GLU A 48 4.57 -1.59 18.84
C GLU A 48 3.37 -2.28 18.19
N LEU A 49 3.43 -2.60 16.91
CA LEU A 49 2.36 -3.21 16.13
C LEU A 49 1.03 -2.44 16.25
N ARG A 50 1.10 -1.12 16.10
CA ARG A 50 -0.08 -0.24 16.13
C ARG A 50 -0.42 0.23 14.74
N GLY A 51 0.34 1.17 14.18
CA GLY A 51 0.16 1.69 12.83
C GLY A 51 0.96 0.94 11.80
N LEU A 52 0.49 0.97 10.58
CA LEU A 52 1.20 0.43 9.42
C LEU A 52 1.01 1.31 8.20
N VAL A 53 1.94 1.24 7.27
CA VAL A 53 1.83 1.86 5.96
C VAL A 53 2.06 0.79 4.91
N PHE A 54 1.13 0.67 3.97
CA PHE A 54 1.22 -0.28 2.85
C PHE A 54 1.33 0.49 1.55
N ARG A 55 2.36 0.17 0.76
CA ARG A 55 2.63 0.82 -0.53
C ARG A 55 2.46 -0.18 -1.65
N HIS A 56 1.63 0.16 -2.62
CA HIS A 56 1.26 -0.73 -3.71
C HIS A 56 1.30 0.01 -5.04
N GLU A 57 1.69 -0.69 -6.10
CA GLU A 57 1.66 -0.16 -7.46
C GLU A 57 0.87 -1.11 -8.33
N SER A 58 -0.06 -0.57 -9.11
CA SER A 58 -0.84 -1.37 -10.04
C SER A 58 -1.07 -0.65 -11.35
N ARG A 59 -1.29 -1.42 -12.40
CA ARG A 59 -1.70 -0.92 -13.70
C ARG A 59 -3.19 -1.17 -13.86
N GLN A 60 -3.92 -0.14 -14.28
CA GLN A 60 -5.35 -0.21 -14.50
C GLN A 60 -5.66 0.08 -15.97
N GLY A 61 -6.62 -0.67 -16.53
CA GLY A 61 -7.05 -0.47 -17.92
C GLY A 61 -7.83 0.83 -18.09
N ASP A 62 -7.77 1.41 -19.28
CA ASP A 62 -8.48 2.65 -19.60
C ASP A 62 -10.01 2.45 -19.66
N ASP A 63 -10.47 1.21 -19.79
CA ASP A 63 -11.88 0.83 -19.83
C ASP A 63 -12.52 0.65 -18.46
N ALA A 64 -11.76 0.78 -17.38
CA ALA A 64 -12.31 0.79 -16.03
C ALA A 64 -13.07 2.10 -15.79
N ASP A 65 -14.24 2.02 -15.12
CA ASP A 65 -15.07 3.18 -14.83
C ASP A 65 -14.35 4.23 -13.98
N ASP A 66 -13.63 3.74 -12.95
CA ASP A 66 -12.78 4.58 -12.11
C ASP A 66 -11.47 3.84 -11.82
N PRO A 67 -10.44 4.06 -12.66
CA PRO A 67 -9.16 3.36 -12.47
C PRO A 67 -8.48 3.66 -11.14
N GLY A 68 -8.62 4.87 -10.62
CA GLY A 68 -8.07 5.24 -9.31
C GLY A 68 -8.72 4.47 -8.17
N GLU A 69 -10.04 4.32 -8.20
CA GLU A 69 -10.77 3.53 -7.23
C GLU A 69 -10.40 2.05 -7.35
N SER A 70 -10.28 1.54 -8.57
CA SER A 70 -9.84 0.16 -8.82
C SER A 70 -8.45 -0.10 -8.27
N ALA A 71 -7.52 0.84 -8.41
CA ALA A 71 -6.18 0.74 -7.83
C ALA A 71 -6.23 0.72 -6.31
N GLY A 72 -7.06 1.55 -5.69
CA GLY A 72 -7.27 1.57 -4.25
C GLY A 72 -7.84 0.26 -3.73
N ALA A 73 -8.82 -0.31 -4.43
CA ALA A 73 -9.43 -1.59 -4.08
C ALA A 73 -8.41 -2.74 -4.21
N ALA A 74 -7.56 -2.72 -5.23
CA ALA A 74 -6.51 -3.71 -5.41
C ALA A 74 -5.49 -3.65 -4.26
N ALA A 75 -5.10 -2.45 -3.84
CA ALA A 75 -4.20 -2.27 -2.70
C ALA A 75 -4.82 -2.75 -1.40
N ALA A 76 -6.09 -2.44 -1.16
CA ALA A 76 -6.82 -2.91 0.03
C ALA A 76 -6.90 -4.44 0.07
N HIS A 77 -7.21 -5.07 -1.06
CA HIS A 77 -7.22 -6.52 -1.18
C HIS A 77 -5.84 -7.10 -0.84
N ALA A 78 -4.77 -6.51 -1.37
CA ALA A 78 -3.41 -6.98 -1.15
C ALA A 78 -3.00 -6.89 0.33
N VAL A 79 -3.30 -5.78 1.02
CA VAL A 79 -2.93 -5.63 2.43
C VAL A 79 -3.73 -6.58 3.32
N HIS A 80 -5.01 -6.80 3.03
CA HIS A 80 -5.82 -7.76 3.78
C HIS A 80 -5.33 -9.20 3.57
N ALA A 81 -4.89 -9.54 2.35
CA ALA A 81 -4.29 -10.85 2.06
C ALA A 81 -2.97 -11.04 2.80
N TRP A 82 -2.12 -9.99 2.84
CA TRP A 82 -0.90 -9.99 3.63
C TRP A 82 -1.19 -10.22 5.11
N ALA A 83 -2.16 -9.51 5.66
CA ALA A 83 -2.56 -9.64 7.07
C ALA A 83 -3.04 -11.07 7.37
N ALA A 84 -3.89 -11.63 6.51
CA ALA A 84 -4.40 -12.99 6.68
C ALA A 84 -3.26 -14.01 6.64
N ALA A 85 -2.29 -13.84 5.74
CA ALA A 85 -1.13 -14.72 5.65
C ALA A 85 -0.27 -14.68 6.92
N HIS A 86 -0.28 -13.56 7.65
CA HIS A 86 0.46 -13.39 8.90
C HIS A 86 -0.39 -13.63 10.16
N GLY A 87 -1.65 -14.02 9.98
CA GLY A 87 -2.55 -14.30 11.09
C GLY A 87 -3.01 -13.08 11.87
N VAL A 88 -3.04 -11.92 11.24
CA VAL A 88 -3.46 -10.66 11.87
C VAL A 88 -4.61 -10.02 11.09
N THR A 89 -5.29 -9.06 11.72
CA THR A 89 -6.33 -8.24 11.10
C THR A 89 -5.89 -6.77 11.11
N VAL A 90 -6.16 -6.08 10.02
CA VAL A 90 -5.82 -4.66 9.88
C VAL A 90 -7.06 -3.84 9.51
N THR A 91 -7.05 -2.56 9.89
CA THR A 91 -8.07 -1.58 9.51
C THR A 91 -7.40 -0.49 8.71
N ILE A 92 -7.97 -0.13 7.56
CA ILE A 92 -7.46 0.94 6.72
C ILE A 92 -8.14 2.25 7.14
N ASP A 93 -7.33 3.26 7.52
CA ASP A 93 -7.82 4.56 7.95
C ASP A 93 -7.76 5.60 6.83
N ARG A 94 -6.80 5.49 5.91
CA ARG A 94 -6.60 6.45 4.84
C ARG A 94 -6.04 5.78 3.59
N THR A 95 -6.54 6.22 2.42
CA THR A 95 -6.07 5.78 1.10
C THR A 95 -5.66 7.00 0.29
N ASP A 96 -4.40 7.04 -0.14
CA ASP A 96 -3.87 8.06 -1.03
C ASP A 96 -3.48 7.40 -2.36
N THR A 97 -4.08 7.85 -3.45
CA THR A 97 -3.85 7.29 -4.79
C THR A 97 -3.26 8.35 -5.71
N THR A 98 -2.18 7.99 -6.39
CA THR A 98 -1.49 8.86 -7.35
C THR A 98 -1.39 8.17 -8.69
N CYS A 99 -1.81 8.84 -9.77
CA CYS A 99 -1.60 8.39 -11.14
C CYS A 99 -0.26 8.95 -11.64
N LEU A 100 0.69 8.08 -11.95
CA LEU A 100 2.02 8.49 -12.40
C LEU A 100 1.98 9.19 -13.77
N ASP A 101 1.07 8.78 -14.64
CA ASP A 101 0.92 9.36 -15.96
C ASP A 101 0.45 10.82 -15.89
N ASP A 102 -0.46 11.13 -14.97
CA ASP A 102 -0.92 12.50 -14.74
C ASP A 102 0.21 13.42 -14.26
N ILE A 103 1.08 12.93 -13.40
CA ILE A 103 2.24 13.67 -12.92
C ILE A 103 3.16 14.00 -14.10
N THR A 104 3.41 13.06 -14.98
CA THR A 104 4.25 13.25 -16.17
C THR A 104 3.68 14.30 -17.09
N ILE A 105 2.36 14.27 -17.36
CA ILE A 105 1.65 15.26 -18.18
C ILE A 105 1.78 16.66 -17.56
N ARG A 106 1.56 16.80 -16.27
CA ARG A 106 1.70 18.08 -15.55
C ARG A 106 3.10 18.67 -15.66
N ARG A 107 4.13 17.86 -15.53
CA ARG A 107 5.52 18.27 -15.66
C ARG A 107 5.82 18.78 -17.07
N ARG A 108 5.34 18.13 -18.11
CA ARG A 108 5.48 18.56 -19.50
C ARG A 108 4.82 19.92 -19.73
N ASN A 109 3.62 20.11 -19.23
CA ASN A 109 2.88 21.37 -19.35
C ASN A 109 3.62 22.51 -18.67
N ARG A 110 4.23 22.30 -17.54
CA ARG A 110 5.05 23.30 -16.85
C ARG A 110 6.27 23.72 -17.65
N ARG A 111 6.90 22.78 -18.35
CA ARG A 111 8.07 23.07 -19.20
C ARG A 111 7.69 23.80 -20.46
N ALA A 112 6.53 23.52 -21.02
CA ALA A 112 6.03 24.14 -22.23
C ALA A 112 5.53 25.59 -21.98
N GLY A 113 5.19 25.90 -20.77
CA GLY A 113 4.77 27.25 -20.36
C GLY A 113 5.89 28.03 -19.75
#